data_9b79cc1b24cf25cc3da15eb7609a9f7e
#
_entry.id   9b79cc1b24cf25cc3da15eb7609a9f7e
#
_cell.length_a   1.000
_cell.length_b   1.000
_cell.length_c   1.000
_cell.angle_alpha   90.00
_cell.angle_beta   90.00
_cell.angle_gamma   90.00
#
_symmetry.space_group_name_H-M   'P 1'
#
loop_
_entity.id
_entity.type
_entity.pdbx_description
1 polymer ?
#
loop_
_entity_poly.entity_id
_entity_poly.type
_entity_poly.pdbx_seq_one_letter_code
_entity_poly.pdbx_strand_id
1 'polypeptide(L)' 'MITYTAIVNVPDYPPREKHPTIFRTFDELNNGEFMQIVNDHDPRPLLYQFMMERPEAFEWEYLEEGPETWKVSIKKK' A
#
# COMPACT_ATOMS: atom_id res chain seq x y z
N MET A 1 -8.44 15.87 6.69
CA MET A 1 -8.28 15.28 5.34
C MET A 1 -6.89 14.69 5.21
N ILE A 2 -6.78 13.47 4.69
CA ILE A 2 -5.50 12.82 4.50
C ILE A 2 -4.91 13.25 3.15
N THR A 3 -3.64 13.67 3.18
CA THR A 3 -2.90 13.95 1.96
C THR A 3 -1.96 12.78 1.70
N TYR A 4 -2.03 12.20 0.52
CA TYR A 4 -1.17 11.07 0.17
C TYR A 4 0.13 11.58 -0.45
N THR A 5 1.25 11.18 0.16
CA THR A 5 2.58 11.50 -0.36
C THR A 5 2.83 10.77 -1.67
N ALA A 6 2.29 9.57 -1.81
CA ALA A 6 2.43 8.77 -3.02
C ALA A 6 1.19 7.92 -3.25
N ILE A 7 0.85 7.69 -4.53
CA ILE A 7 -0.23 6.79 -4.92
C ILE A 7 0.36 5.81 -5.93
N VAL A 8 0.24 4.51 -5.65
CA VAL A 8 0.76 3.46 -6.52
C VAL A 8 -0.41 2.73 -7.15
N ASN A 9 -0.52 2.81 -8.48
CA ASN A 9 -1.50 2.03 -9.23
C ASN A 9 -0.86 0.69 -9.59
N VAL A 10 -1.15 -0.33 -8.79
CA VAL A 10 -0.45 -1.59 -8.82
C VAL A 10 -0.51 -2.30 -10.18
N PRO A 11 -1.65 -2.30 -10.90
CA PRO A 11 -1.71 -2.95 -12.22
C PRO A 11 -0.78 -2.35 -13.27
N ASP A 12 -0.28 -1.13 -13.07
CA ASP A 12 0.64 -0.49 -14.02
C ASP A 12 2.03 -1.13 -14.03
N TYR A 13 2.35 -1.97 -13.05
CA TYR A 13 3.66 -2.56 -12.89
C TYR A 13 3.65 -4.06 -13.24
N PRO A 14 4.76 -4.59 -13.79
CA PRO A 14 4.87 -6.04 -14.00
C PRO A 14 4.77 -6.77 -12.65
N PRO A 15 4.24 -8.01 -12.63
CA PRO A 15 4.03 -8.73 -11.38
C PRO A 15 5.24 -8.77 -10.44
N ARG A 16 6.44 -9.00 -10.98
CA ARG A 16 7.65 -9.11 -10.16
C ARG A 16 8.11 -7.78 -9.57
N GLU A 17 7.57 -6.65 -10.08
CA GLU A 17 7.94 -5.32 -9.59
C GLU A 17 6.91 -4.72 -8.66
N LYS A 18 5.72 -5.33 -8.56
CA LYS A 18 4.62 -4.75 -7.79
C LYS A 18 4.98 -4.58 -6.32
N HIS A 19 5.32 -5.68 -5.65
CA HIS A 19 5.64 -5.62 -4.22
C HIS A 19 6.92 -4.84 -3.94
N PRO A 20 8.02 -5.02 -4.68
CA PRO A 20 9.21 -4.20 -4.45
C PRO A 20 8.93 -2.70 -4.60
N THR A 21 8.12 -2.30 -5.57
CA THR A 21 7.78 -0.89 -5.76
C THR A 21 6.99 -0.35 -4.58
N ILE A 22 6.02 -1.12 -4.09
CA ILE A 22 5.21 -0.71 -2.95
C ILE A 22 6.08 -0.56 -1.70
N PHE A 23 6.96 -1.53 -1.41
CA PHE A 23 7.82 -1.47 -0.24
C PHE A 23 8.83 -0.33 -0.33
N ARG A 24 9.40 -0.09 -1.51
CA ARG A 24 10.32 1.04 -1.71
C ARG A 24 9.60 2.37 -1.47
N THR A 25 8.40 2.51 -2.01
CA THR A 25 7.60 3.72 -1.82
C THR A 25 7.30 3.94 -0.35
N PHE A 26 6.92 2.86 0.37
CA PHE A 26 6.66 2.95 1.80
C PHE A 26 7.92 3.36 2.56
N ASP A 27 9.05 2.74 2.24
CA ASP A 27 10.31 3.03 2.94
C ASP A 27 10.76 4.48 2.76
N GLU A 28 10.38 5.11 1.65
CA GLU A 28 10.71 6.50 1.37
C GLU A 28 9.80 7.49 2.08
N LEU A 29 8.69 7.04 2.64
CA LEU A 29 7.82 7.92 3.43
C LEU A 29 8.51 8.35 4.70
N ASN A 30 8.21 9.58 5.13
CA ASN A 30 8.55 10.03 6.48
C ASN A 30 7.50 9.54 7.46
N ASN A 31 7.88 9.45 8.74
CA ASN A 31 6.95 9.02 9.78
C ASN A 31 5.72 9.93 9.79
N GLY A 32 4.55 9.33 9.80
CA GLY A 32 3.28 10.05 9.78
C GLY A 32 2.73 10.31 8.39
N GLU A 33 3.51 10.06 7.34
CA GLU A 33 3.02 10.23 5.98
C GLU A 33 2.22 9.01 5.52
N PHE A 34 1.42 9.22 4.47
CA PHE A 34 0.52 8.21 3.93
C PHE A 34 0.84 7.93 2.48
N MET A 35 0.71 6.66 2.09
CA MET A 35 0.63 6.27 0.69
C MET A 35 -0.70 5.57 0.44
N GLN A 36 -1.14 5.55 -0.82
CA GLN A 36 -2.32 4.82 -1.23
C GLN A 36 -1.93 3.82 -2.29
N ILE A 37 -2.44 2.60 -2.18
CA ILE A 37 -2.33 1.64 -3.27
C ILE A 37 -3.71 1.45 -3.90
N VAL A 38 -3.72 1.31 -5.22
CA VAL A 38 -4.92 1.03 -6.00
C VAL A 38 -4.67 -0.27 -6.74
N ASN A 39 -5.56 -1.24 -6.57
CA ASN A 39 -5.38 -2.56 -7.15
C ASN A 39 -6.69 -3.05 -7.78
N ASP A 40 -6.62 -4.12 -8.57
CA ASP A 40 -7.78 -4.71 -9.22
C ASP A 40 -8.28 -5.98 -8.52
N HIS A 41 -7.69 -6.31 -7.37
CA HIS A 41 -8.11 -7.43 -6.52
C HIS A 41 -7.69 -7.14 -5.08
N ASP A 42 -8.19 -7.94 -4.14
CA ASP A 42 -7.92 -7.75 -2.71
C ASP A 42 -6.41 -7.87 -2.44
N PRO A 43 -5.76 -6.81 -1.94
CA PRO A 43 -4.33 -6.84 -1.65
C PRO A 43 -4.01 -7.47 -0.28
N ARG A 44 -4.84 -8.39 0.22
CA ARG A 44 -4.62 -9.00 1.53
C ARG A 44 -3.29 -9.76 1.64
N PRO A 45 -2.82 -10.49 0.59
CA PRO A 45 -1.48 -11.08 0.68
C PRO A 45 -0.38 -10.06 0.91
N LEU A 46 -0.53 -8.87 0.36
CA LEU A 46 0.42 -7.78 0.59
C LEU A 46 0.38 -7.31 2.05
N LEU A 47 -0.82 -7.26 2.65
CA LEU A 47 -0.95 -6.92 4.07
C LEU A 47 -0.15 -7.90 4.93
N TYR A 48 -0.26 -9.19 4.66
CA TYR A 48 0.47 -10.20 5.42
C TYR A 48 1.99 -10.01 5.25
N GLN A 49 2.43 -9.66 4.05
CA GLN A 49 3.85 -9.40 3.82
C GLN A 49 4.32 -8.16 4.59
N PHE A 50 3.51 -7.10 4.65
CA PHE A 50 3.81 -5.94 5.46
C PHE A 50 3.94 -6.31 6.94
N MET A 51 3.05 -7.15 7.42
CA MET A 51 3.09 -7.59 8.82
C MET A 51 4.36 -8.36 9.14
N MET A 52 4.91 -9.09 8.17
CA MET A 52 6.13 -9.87 8.36
C MET A 52 7.39 -9.02 8.18
N GLU A 53 7.39 -8.10 7.22
CA GLU A 53 8.59 -7.35 6.85
C GLU A 53 8.69 -5.97 7.49
N ARG A 54 7.57 -5.40 7.91
CA ARG A 54 7.50 -4.08 8.56
C ARG A 54 6.62 -4.16 9.80
N PRO A 55 6.91 -5.09 10.74
CA PRO A 55 6.02 -5.30 11.88
C PRO A 55 5.85 -4.01 12.68
N GLU A 56 4.59 -3.69 12.98
CA GLU A 56 4.19 -2.53 13.78
C GLU A 56 4.68 -1.18 13.25
N ALA A 57 5.12 -1.13 11.99
CA ALA A 57 5.65 0.10 11.40
C ALA A 57 4.63 0.82 10.52
N PHE A 58 3.43 0.27 10.39
CA PHE A 58 2.43 0.81 9.46
C PHE A 58 1.03 0.70 10.03
N GLU A 59 0.10 1.50 9.44
CA GLU A 59 -1.33 1.37 9.68
C GLU A 59 -2.00 1.14 8.32
N TRP A 60 -2.87 0.16 8.24
CA TRP A 60 -3.51 -0.30 7.01
C TRP A 60 -5.01 -0.06 7.11
N GLU A 61 -5.57 0.63 6.12
CA GLU A 61 -7.01 0.89 6.11
C GLU A 61 -7.56 0.71 4.69
N TYR A 62 -8.59 -0.14 4.57
CA TYR A 62 -9.27 -0.29 3.29
C TYR A 62 -10.13 0.95 3.04
N LEU A 63 -9.94 1.58 1.86
CA LEU A 63 -10.74 2.72 1.42
C LEU A 63 -11.86 2.28 0.48
N GLU A 64 -11.58 1.27 -0.33
CA GLU A 64 -12.57 0.70 -1.26
C GLU A 64 -12.31 -0.79 -1.35
N GLU A 65 -13.38 -1.59 -1.24
CA GLU A 65 -13.26 -3.06 -1.18
C GLU A 65 -14.01 -3.71 -2.34
N GLY A 66 -13.54 -3.43 -3.55
CA GLY A 66 -14.00 -4.12 -4.74
C GLY A 66 -15.46 -3.86 -5.12
N PRO A 67 -16.00 -4.72 -5.98
CA PRO A 67 -15.35 -5.93 -6.48
C PRO A 67 -14.23 -5.68 -7.51
N GLU A 68 -14.25 -4.58 -8.23
CA GLU A 68 -13.33 -4.36 -9.33
C GLU A 68 -12.12 -3.51 -8.94
N THR A 69 -12.32 -2.57 -8.03
CA THR A 69 -11.27 -1.66 -7.58
C THR A 69 -11.09 -1.81 -6.07
N TRP A 70 -9.85 -1.93 -5.66
CA TRP A 70 -9.46 -2.04 -4.25
C TRP A 70 -8.48 -0.92 -3.95
N LYS A 71 -8.78 -0.13 -2.91
CA LYS A 71 -7.91 0.98 -2.49
C LYS A 71 -7.58 0.82 -1.02
N VAL A 72 -6.31 1.02 -0.69
CA VAL A 72 -5.83 0.91 0.68
C VAL A 72 -4.97 2.12 1.02
N SER A 73 -5.20 2.67 2.20
CA SER A 73 -4.36 3.71 2.78
C SER A 73 -3.35 3.06 3.69
N ILE A 74 -2.08 3.37 3.52
CA ILE A 74 -1.00 2.85 4.35
C ILE A 74 -0.26 4.04 4.95
N LYS A 75 -0.29 4.14 6.28
CA LYS A 75 0.43 5.19 7.00
C LYS A 75 1.72 4.62 7.55
N LYS A 76 2.80 5.38 7.44
CA LYS A 76 4.06 5.03 8.09
C LYS A 76 4.07 5.61 9.50
N LYS A 77 4.18 4.73 10.47
CA LYS A 77 4.22 5.17 11.88
C LYS A 77 5.54 5.80 12.24
#